data_572e20420b6c92f359f58f04db6d5ece
#
_entry.id   572e20420b6c92f359f58f04db6d5ece
#
_cell.length_a   1.000
_cell.length_b   1.000
_cell.length_c   1.000
_cell.angle_alpha   90.00
_cell.angle_beta   90.00
_cell.angle_gamma   90.00
#
_symmetry.space_group_name_H-M   'P 1'
#
loop_
_entity.id
_entity.type
_entity.pdbx_description
1 polymer ?
#
loop_
_entity_poly.entity_id
_entity_poly.type
_entity_poly.pdbx_seq_one_letter_code
_entity_poly.pdbx_strand_id
1 'polypeptide(L)'
;MLVHMDWLRSHTEAVGFWAGILTTVAFVPQLVRTWRVGGEQLSWLMLGLFGTGVGLWFVYGYLLWSGPLMLANGLTGLQIIFILGVKLWRAIRAPAKSQNRLPREIEKESAKA
;
A
#
# COMPACT_ATOMS: atom_id res chain seq x y z
N MET A 1 -22.86 -2.74 -35.48
CA MET A 1 -21.44 -2.73 -35.09
C MET A 1 -21.18 -1.75 -33.96
N LEU A 2 -21.63 -0.49 -34.06
CA LEU A 2 -21.47 0.53 -33.02
C LEU A 2 -22.21 0.17 -31.72
N VAL A 3 -23.44 -0.33 -31.77
CA VAL A 3 -24.25 -0.75 -30.59
C VAL A 3 -23.58 -1.88 -29.81
N HIS A 4 -22.87 -2.78 -30.51
CA HIS A 4 -22.15 -3.89 -29.88
C HIS A 4 -20.91 -3.42 -29.15
N MET A 5 -20.23 -2.40 -29.66
CA MET A 5 -19.06 -1.79 -29.00
C MET A 5 -19.44 -1.01 -27.76
N ASP A 6 -20.57 -0.28 -27.78
CA ASP A 6 -21.05 0.45 -26.59
C ASP A 6 -21.45 -0.49 -25.45
N TRP A 7 -22.08 -1.62 -25.80
CA TRP A 7 -22.41 -2.67 -24.83
C TRP A 7 -21.16 -3.27 -24.18
N LEU A 8 -20.13 -3.59 -24.98
CA LEU A 8 -18.85 -4.09 -24.51
C LEU A 8 -18.15 -3.08 -23.60
N ARG A 9 -18.11 -1.79 -23.99
CA ARG A 9 -17.51 -0.73 -23.17
C ARG A 9 -18.20 -0.60 -21.81
N SER A 10 -19.53 -0.58 -21.80
CA SER A 10 -20.31 -0.49 -20.57
C SER A 10 -20.02 -1.65 -19.62
N HIS A 11 -19.95 -2.88 -20.12
CA HIS A 11 -19.65 -4.05 -19.30
C HIS A 11 -18.19 -4.09 -18.84
N THR A 12 -17.27 -3.63 -19.68
CA THR A 12 -15.85 -3.53 -19.32
C THR A 12 -15.63 -2.54 -18.19
N GLU A 13 -16.29 -1.38 -18.23
CA GLU A 13 -16.23 -0.39 -17.16
C GLU A 13 -16.82 -0.93 -15.84
N ALA A 14 -17.95 -1.62 -15.91
CA ALA A 14 -18.57 -2.25 -14.75
C ALA A 14 -17.63 -3.28 -14.09
N VAL A 15 -16.97 -4.12 -14.88
CA VAL A 15 -15.96 -5.07 -14.38
C VAL A 15 -14.81 -4.34 -13.69
N GLY A 16 -14.32 -3.27 -14.29
CA GLY A 16 -13.25 -2.44 -13.73
C GLY A 16 -13.65 -1.80 -12.39
N PHE A 17 -14.85 -1.25 -12.28
CA PHE A 17 -15.36 -0.69 -11.03
C PHE A 17 -15.48 -1.75 -9.94
N TRP A 18 -16.08 -2.89 -10.21
CA TRP A 18 -16.21 -3.98 -9.25
C TRP A 18 -14.86 -4.53 -8.81
N ALA A 19 -13.94 -4.69 -9.74
CA ALA A 19 -12.56 -5.10 -9.42
C ALA A 19 -11.90 -4.09 -8.48
N GLY A 20 -12.03 -2.80 -8.76
CA GLY A 20 -11.49 -1.72 -7.92
C GLY A 20 -12.09 -1.71 -6.52
N ILE A 21 -13.41 -1.88 -6.40
CA ILE A 21 -14.11 -1.95 -5.10
C ILE A 21 -13.60 -3.16 -4.30
N LEU A 22 -13.56 -4.33 -4.90
CA LEU A 22 -13.13 -5.55 -4.22
C LEU A 22 -11.68 -5.47 -3.74
N THR A 23 -10.78 -4.97 -4.58
CA THR A 23 -9.38 -4.80 -4.20
C THR A 23 -9.20 -3.75 -3.11
N THR A 24 -9.95 -2.65 -3.17
CA THR A 24 -9.92 -1.60 -2.14
C THR A 24 -10.39 -2.13 -0.80
N VAL A 25 -11.53 -2.84 -0.78
CA VAL A 25 -12.08 -3.46 0.44
C VAL A 25 -11.14 -4.51 1.00
N ALA A 26 -10.48 -5.28 0.14
CA ALA A 26 -9.51 -6.29 0.56
C ALA A 26 -8.30 -5.68 1.30
N PHE A 27 -7.94 -4.44 0.99
CA PHE A 27 -6.85 -3.73 1.68
C PHE A 27 -7.25 -3.15 3.04
N VAL A 28 -8.54 -3.00 3.34
CA VAL A 28 -9.00 -2.41 4.63
C VAL A 28 -8.46 -3.16 5.85
N PRO A 29 -8.48 -4.51 5.90
CA PRO A 29 -7.86 -5.24 7.01
C PRO A 29 -6.37 -4.91 7.17
N GLN A 30 -5.66 -4.72 6.07
CA GLN A 30 -4.25 -4.34 6.09
C GLN A 30 -4.04 -2.95 6.70
N LEU A 31 -4.90 -1.98 6.38
CA LEU A 31 -4.86 -0.65 6.97
C LEU A 31 -5.08 -0.70 8.48
N VAL A 32 -6.10 -1.44 8.92
CA VAL A 32 -6.41 -1.62 10.34
C VAL A 32 -5.23 -2.26 11.07
N ARG A 33 -4.65 -3.29 10.49
CA ARG A 33 -3.49 -3.96 11.06
C ARG A 33 -2.28 -3.02 11.15
N THR A 34 -2.01 -2.25 10.10
CA THR A 34 -0.92 -1.26 10.09
C THR A 34 -1.13 -0.21 11.17
N TRP A 35 -2.34 0.25 11.37
CA TRP A 35 -2.67 1.19 12.43
C TRP A 35 -2.41 0.61 13.83
N ARG A 36 -2.80 -0.65 14.05
CA ARG A 36 -2.68 -1.30 15.36
C ARG A 36 -1.27 -1.73 15.71
N VAL A 37 -0.56 -2.38 14.80
CA VAL A 37 0.74 -3.01 15.07
C VAL A 37 1.91 -2.35 14.36
N GLY A 38 1.62 -1.42 13.45
CA GLY A 38 2.62 -0.75 12.61
C GLY A 38 2.87 -1.46 11.29
N GLY A 39 3.60 -0.77 10.42
CA GLY A 39 3.94 -1.24 9.08
C GLY A 39 5.30 -1.95 9.00
N GLU A 40 5.82 -2.49 10.11
CA GLU A 40 7.16 -3.08 10.16
C GLU A 40 7.34 -4.29 9.25
N GLN A 41 6.26 -5.01 8.98
CA GLN A 41 6.25 -6.17 8.07
C GLN A 41 6.39 -5.78 6.59
N LEU A 42 6.14 -4.52 6.27
CA LEU A 42 6.19 -4.01 4.91
C LEU A 42 7.50 -3.25 4.70
N SER A 43 8.30 -3.70 3.75
CA SER A 43 9.59 -3.05 3.48
C SER A 43 9.40 -1.68 2.79
N TRP A 44 10.30 -0.75 3.06
CA TRP A 44 10.33 0.54 2.40
C TRP A 44 10.48 0.40 0.88
N LEU A 45 11.31 -0.56 0.44
CA LEU A 45 11.51 -0.85 -0.98
C LEU A 45 10.23 -1.33 -1.64
N MET A 46 9.52 -2.26 -1.00
CA MET A 46 8.24 -2.78 -1.50
C MET A 46 7.21 -1.65 -1.64
N LEU A 47 7.06 -0.83 -0.59
CA LEU A 47 6.10 0.28 -0.61
C LEU A 47 6.47 1.34 -1.66
N GLY A 48 7.75 1.63 -1.83
CA GLY A 48 8.24 2.56 -2.85
C GLY A 48 7.96 2.06 -4.26
N LEU A 49 8.30 0.81 -4.56
CA LEU A 49 8.06 0.20 -5.87
C LEU A 49 6.57 0.08 -6.17
N PHE A 50 5.79 -0.40 -5.20
CA PHE A 50 4.35 -0.56 -5.35
C PHE A 50 3.66 0.79 -5.53
N GLY A 51 4.02 1.78 -4.71
CA GLY A 51 3.48 3.13 -4.81
C GLY A 51 3.80 3.79 -6.14
N THR A 52 5.02 3.61 -6.65
CA THR A 52 5.41 4.10 -7.99
C THR A 52 4.58 3.44 -9.08
N GLY A 53 4.41 2.13 -9.01
CA GLY A 53 3.58 1.38 -9.96
C GLY A 53 2.14 1.86 -9.96
N VAL A 54 1.54 2.02 -8.79
CA VAL A 54 0.17 2.54 -8.63
C VAL A 54 0.05 3.96 -9.18
N GLY A 55 1.04 4.82 -8.94
CA GLY A 55 1.08 6.17 -9.49
C GLY A 55 1.12 6.18 -11.02
N LEU A 56 1.93 5.31 -11.63
CA LEU A 56 2.00 5.16 -13.09
C LEU A 56 0.69 4.63 -13.67
N TRP A 57 0.04 3.67 -13.00
CA TRP A 57 -1.27 3.19 -13.40
C TRP A 57 -2.35 4.27 -13.30
N PHE A 58 -2.27 5.13 -12.29
CA PHE A 58 -3.18 6.27 -12.16
C PHE A 58 -3.01 7.24 -13.35
N VAL A 59 -1.77 7.60 -13.69
CA VAL A 59 -1.48 8.46 -14.84
C VAL A 59 -1.95 7.82 -16.14
N TYR A 60 -1.71 6.53 -16.32
CA TYR A 60 -2.19 5.78 -17.49
C TYR A 60 -3.72 5.81 -17.58
N GLY A 61 -4.41 5.59 -16.47
CA GLY A 61 -5.87 5.70 -16.40
C GLY A 61 -6.38 7.11 -16.74
N TYR A 62 -5.68 8.14 -16.26
CA TYR A 62 -5.98 9.53 -16.58
C TYR A 62 -5.86 9.81 -18.09
N LEU A 63 -4.76 9.37 -18.69
CA LEU A 63 -4.53 9.55 -20.14
C LEU A 63 -5.56 8.82 -21.00
N LEU A 64 -6.07 7.69 -20.53
CA LEU A 64 -7.13 6.93 -21.20
C LEU A 64 -8.55 7.41 -20.86
N TRP A 65 -8.69 8.39 -19.97
CA TRP A 65 -9.99 8.81 -19.43
C TRP A 65 -10.78 7.63 -18.83
N SER A 66 -10.08 6.70 -18.20
CA SER A 66 -10.69 5.53 -17.56
C SER A 66 -11.03 5.82 -16.10
N GLY A 67 -12.31 6.02 -15.80
CA GLY A 67 -12.80 6.23 -14.44
C GLY A 67 -12.43 5.08 -13.49
N PRO A 68 -12.66 3.82 -13.86
CA PRO A 68 -12.29 2.68 -13.02
C PRO A 68 -10.80 2.61 -12.67
N LEU A 69 -9.91 2.85 -13.64
CA LEU A 69 -8.46 2.84 -13.41
C LEU A 69 -8.01 3.97 -12.49
N MET A 70 -8.55 5.19 -12.69
CA MET A 70 -8.24 6.33 -11.84
C MET A 70 -8.73 6.10 -10.42
N LEU A 71 -9.96 5.64 -10.25
CA LEU A 71 -10.55 5.41 -8.94
C LEU A 71 -9.80 4.33 -8.16
N ALA A 72 -9.59 3.16 -8.77
CA ALA A 72 -8.91 2.05 -8.14
C ALA A 72 -7.48 2.41 -7.71
N ASN A 73 -6.70 3.01 -8.60
CA ASN A 73 -5.32 3.36 -8.31
C ASN A 73 -5.22 4.60 -7.41
N GLY A 74 -6.14 5.54 -7.50
CA GLY A 74 -6.23 6.68 -6.58
C GLY A 74 -6.50 6.23 -5.15
N LEU A 75 -7.47 5.36 -4.95
CA LEU A 75 -7.79 4.79 -3.62
C LEU A 75 -6.62 3.96 -3.07
N THR A 76 -6.02 3.11 -3.89
CA THR A 76 -4.84 2.32 -3.50
C THR A 76 -3.66 3.24 -3.16
N GLY A 77 -3.45 4.29 -3.92
CA GLY A 77 -2.42 5.29 -3.63
C GLY A 77 -2.61 5.97 -2.28
N LEU A 78 -3.85 6.36 -1.95
CA LEU A 78 -4.17 6.92 -0.63
C LEU A 78 -3.89 5.93 0.50
N GLN A 79 -4.20 4.65 0.31
CA GLN A 79 -3.91 3.60 1.28
C GLN A 79 -2.40 3.43 1.50
N ILE A 80 -1.61 3.46 0.43
CA ILE A 80 -0.14 3.40 0.49
C ILE A 80 0.42 4.61 1.24
N ILE A 81 -0.09 5.80 0.96
CA ILE A 81 0.31 7.04 1.67
C ILE A 81 0.01 6.91 3.16
N PHE A 82 -1.15 6.38 3.52
CA PHE A 82 -1.51 6.13 4.92
C PHE A 82 -0.52 5.15 5.59
N ILE A 83 -0.22 4.03 4.95
CA ILE A 83 0.73 3.04 5.45
C ILE A 83 2.13 3.65 5.63
N LEU A 84 2.60 4.39 4.63
CA LEU A 84 3.89 5.09 4.70
C LEU A 84 3.91 6.12 5.83
N GLY A 85 2.82 6.86 6.02
CA GLY A 85 2.68 7.83 7.10
C GLY A 85 2.77 7.18 8.47
N VAL A 86 2.06 6.09 8.70
CA VAL A 86 2.09 5.33 9.97
C VAL A 86 3.49 4.74 10.20
N LYS A 87 4.08 4.14 9.17
CA LYS A 87 5.43 3.55 9.24
C LYS A 87 6.49 4.60 9.56
N LEU A 88 6.44 5.75 8.91
CA LEU A 88 7.35 6.87 9.16
C LEU A 88 7.17 7.46 10.55
N TRP A 89 5.92 7.67 10.97
CA TRP A 89 5.60 8.19 12.30
C TRP A 89 6.14 7.29 13.41
N ARG A 90 5.99 5.98 13.27
CA ARG A 90 6.53 5.01 14.22
C ARG A 90 8.05 4.95 14.20
N ALA A 91 8.67 5.06 13.03
CA ALA A 91 10.13 5.09 12.90
C ALA A 91 10.75 6.31 13.61
N ILE A 92 10.11 7.47 13.47
CA ILE A 92 10.56 8.72 14.13
C ILE A 92 10.37 8.64 15.65
N ARG A 93 9.28 8.01 16.12
CA ARG A 93 8.97 7.88 17.55
C ARG A 93 9.56 6.65 18.21
N ALA A 94 10.18 5.73 17.46
CA ALA A 94 10.86 4.59 18.03
C ALA A 94 11.99 5.07 18.96
N PRO A 95 11.94 4.78 20.28
CA PRO A 95 13.02 5.20 21.17
C PRO A 95 14.30 4.44 20.82
N ALA A 96 15.44 5.11 20.94
CA ALA A 96 16.77 4.55 20.74
C ALA A 96 17.10 3.31 21.61
N LYS A 97 16.15 2.87 22.44
CA LYS A 97 16.26 1.72 23.36
C LYS A 97 16.46 0.37 22.66
N SER A 98 16.04 0.20 21.41
CA SER A 98 16.21 -1.08 20.73
C SER A 98 17.65 -1.29 20.24
N GLN A 99 18.36 -0.22 19.90
CA GLN A 99 19.77 -0.31 19.51
C GLN A 99 20.71 -0.62 20.68
N ASN A 100 20.28 -0.33 21.89
CA ASN A 100 21.11 -0.53 23.10
C ASN A 100 20.89 -1.90 23.76
N ARG A 101 19.98 -2.72 23.26
CA ARG A 101 19.76 -4.08 23.80
C ARG A 101 20.76 -5.10 23.25
N LEU A 102 21.10 -4.99 21.99
CA LEU A 102 22.03 -5.92 21.34
C LEU A 102 23.44 -5.92 21.98
N PRO A 103 24.06 -4.78 22.30
CA PRO A 103 25.35 -4.78 22.95
C PRO A 103 25.33 -5.43 24.34
N ARG A 104 24.24 -5.22 25.11
CA ARG A 104 24.14 -5.79 26.47
C ARG A 104 23.89 -7.27 26.49
N GLU A 105 23.18 -7.81 25.52
CA GLU A 105 22.95 -9.26 25.40
C GLU A 105 24.21 -9.99 24.96
N ILE A 106 24.95 -9.40 24.02
CA ILE A 106 26.24 -9.92 23.58
C ILE A 106 27.26 -9.88 24.73
N GLU A 107 27.27 -8.79 25.51
CA GLU A 107 28.16 -8.64 26.67
C GLU A 107 27.84 -9.66 27.78
N LYS A 108 26.54 -9.93 28.02
CA LYS A 108 26.10 -10.96 28.96
C LYS A 108 26.44 -12.36 28.49
N GLU A 109 26.34 -12.64 27.21
CA GLU A 109 26.69 -13.93 26.63
C GLU A 109 28.19 -14.15 26.63
N SER A 110 28.96 -13.13 26.33
CA SER A 110 30.42 -13.12 26.42
C SER A 110 30.91 -13.31 27.87
N ALA A 111 30.21 -12.77 28.86
CA ALA A 111 30.54 -12.92 30.28
C ALA A 111 30.22 -14.32 30.82
N LYS A 112 29.36 -15.09 30.14
CA LYS A 112 29.03 -16.51 30.49
C LYS A 112 30.03 -17.53 29.93
N ALA A 113 30.85 -17.12 28.98
CA ALA A 113 31.90 -17.95 28.40
C ALA A 113 33.21 -17.75 29.21
#